data_5608b1cd65d77034d067388c9b36508e
#
_entry.id   5608b1cd65d77034d067388c9b36508e
#
_cell.length_a   1.000
_cell.length_b   1.000
_cell.length_c   1.000
_cell.angle_alpha   90.00
_cell.angle_beta   90.00
_cell.angle_gamma   90.00
#
_symmetry.space_group_name_H-M   'P 1'
#
loop_
_entity.id
_entity.type
_entity.pdbx_description
1 polymer ?
#
loop_
_entity_poly.entity_id
_entity_poly.type
_entity_poly.pdbx_seq_one_letter_code
_entity_poly.pdbx_strand_id
1 'polypeptide(L)'
;KIIVKAVVEDGSGMIEATWFNQPHLVRQLKPLRQIVLSGRVDEYLGRLTFSSPQWEPLDRHLLHTARLVPIYPLTEGISARWLRKLMKRTVDYWSHRVPDHLPNDVRERADLLTLETALRQIHFPDDTDMLRKARYRLAFDELFLIQIGVLRQRRAWQSEPGVAIPVDAEMLERFSARLPFTLTSAQQRALDDIVADLCRDRPMNRLLQGDVGSGKTVVAAAAMALTAAADVQAALMAPTEILAEQHFRTISRLLGSLGSEEEEGPQINIQLLTGSTPPAEREAIYQGLADGSIDVVIGTHTLIQEGVEFQRLALSIVDEQHRFGVAQRAALRQKGYNPHVLVMTATPIPRSLALTVFGDLDL
;
A
#
# COMPACT_ATOMS: atom_id res chain seq x y z
N LYS A 1 -16.15 -4.37 -53.24
CA LYS A 1 -16.42 -3.73 -51.93
C LYS A 1 -17.82 -3.15 -51.99
N ILE A 2 -18.70 -3.54 -51.06
CA ILE A 2 -20.04 -2.98 -50.95
C ILE A 2 -19.95 -1.72 -50.08
N ILE A 3 -20.48 -0.61 -50.57
CA ILE A 3 -20.54 0.66 -49.84
C ILE A 3 -22.02 1.01 -49.66
N VAL A 4 -22.41 1.24 -48.42
CA VAL A 4 -23.73 1.77 -48.05
C VAL A 4 -23.61 3.23 -47.74
N LYS A 5 -24.40 4.07 -48.38
CA LYS A 5 -24.45 5.53 -48.17
C LYS A 5 -25.83 5.93 -47.72
N ALA A 6 -25.89 6.83 -46.76
CA ALA A 6 -27.13 7.49 -46.37
C ALA A 6 -26.87 9.00 -46.20
N VAL A 7 -27.77 9.81 -46.67
CA VAL A 7 -27.78 11.25 -46.39
C VAL A 7 -28.71 11.47 -45.21
N VAL A 8 -28.21 12.16 -44.21
CA VAL A 8 -28.93 12.51 -42.98
C VAL A 8 -29.01 14.02 -42.89
N GLU A 9 -30.17 14.52 -42.52
CA GLU A 9 -30.47 15.90 -42.41
C GLU A 9 -30.95 16.23 -40.97
N ASP A 10 -30.53 17.36 -40.47
CA ASP A 10 -31.07 17.97 -39.27
C ASP A 10 -31.34 19.47 -39.51
N GLY A 11 -31.77 20.23 -38.49
CA GLY A 11 -32.06 21.66 -38.60
C GLY A 11 -30.88 22.52 -39.01
N SER A 12 -29.64 22.01 -39.02
CA SER A 12 -28.43 22.75 -39.40
C SER A 12 -27.92 22.46 -40.81
N GLY A 13 -28.27 21.30 -41.39
CA GLY A 13 -27.84 20.93 -42.73
C GLY A 13 -27.87 19.41 -43.00
N MET A 14 -27.21 19.02 -44.10
CA MET A 14 -27.14 17.63 -44.54
C MET A 14 -25.70 17.09 -44.47
N ILE A 15 -25.55 15.84 -44.08
CA ILE A 15 -24.27 15.13 -44.05
C ILE A 15 -24.42 13.70 -44.64
N GLU A 16 -23.42 13.26 -45.40
CA GLU A 16 -23.37 11.89 -45.92
C GLU A 16 -22.69 10.96 -44.88
N ALA A 17 -23.31 9.84 -44.58
CA ALA A 17 -22.73 8.76 -43.78
C ALA A 17 -22.43 7.56 -44.68
N THR A 18 -21.19 7.04 -44.58
CA THR A 18 -20.72 5.94 -45.45
C THR A 18 -20.27 4.75 -44.58
N TRP A 19 -20.79 3.55 -44.88
CA TRP A 19 -20.39 2.29 -44.24
C TRP A 19 -19.80 1.33 -45.28
N PHE A 20 -18.73 0.67 -44.90
CA PHE A 20 -18.02 -0.26 -45.78
C PHE A 20 -18.33 -1.72 -45.41
N ASN A 21 -18.60 -2.56 -46.40
CA ASN A 21 -18.84 -4.00 -46.24
C ASN A 21 -19.99 -4.39 -45.27
N GLN A 22 -21.01 -3.53 -45.16
CA GLN A 22 -22.17 -3.74 -44.28
C GLN A 22 -23.51 -3.69 -45.06
N PRO A 23 -23.78 -4.63 -46.01
CA PRO A 23 -24.98 -4.58 -46.86
C PRO A 23 -26.29 -4.71 -46.04
N HIS A 24 -26.24 -5.33 -44.90
CA HIS A 24 -27.40 -5.50 -44.01
C HIS A 24 -27.96 -4.16 -43.49
N LEU A 25 -27.15 -3.11 -43.47
CA LEU A 25 -27.57 -1.79 -42.99
C LEU A 25 -28.67 -1.19 -43.85
N VAL A 26 -28.69 -1.47 -45.14
CA VAL A 26 -29.75 -0.98 -46.04
C VAL A 26 -31.12 -1.42 -45.54
N ARG A 27 -31.27 -2.68 -45.11
CA ARG A 27 -32.53 -3.18 -44.57
C ARG A 27 -32.89 -2.61 -43.22
N GLN A 28 -31.88 -2.28 -42.42
CA GLN A 28 -32.07 -1.71 -41.07
C GLN A 28 -32.37 -0.24 -41.07
N LEU A 29 -31.73 0.54 -41.95
CA LEU A 29 -31.90 1.99 -42.03
C LEU A 29 -33.12 2.41 -42.83
N LYS A 30 -33.49 1.69 -43.88
CA LYS A 30 -34.57 2.05 -44.80
C LYS A 30 -35.93 2.30 -44.15
N PRO A 31 -36.35 1.55 -43.10
CA PRO A 31 -37.65 1.81 -42.45
C PRO A 31 -37.60 2.97 -41.43
N LEU A 32 -36.40 3.46 -41.07
CA LEU A 32 -36.24 4.45 -40.01
C LEU A 32 -36.39 5.86 -40.58
N ARG A 33 -37.17 6.70 -39.87
CA ARG A 33 -37.32 8.13 -40.17
C ARG A 33 -36.31 9.00 -39.44
N GLN A 34 -35.89 8.59 -38.24
CA GLN A 34 -34.96 9.33 -37.41
C GLN A 34 -33.90 8.41 -36.83
N ILE A 35 -32.65 8.81 -36.92
CA ILE A 35 -31.50 8.09 -36.39
C ILE A 35 -30.54 9.06 -35.72
N VAL A 36 -29.77 8.53 -34.75
CA VAL A 36 -28.64 9.23 -34.14
C VAL A 36 -27.35 8.63 -34.74
N LEU A 37 -26.45 9.48 -35.17
CA LEU A 37 -25.11 9.13 -35.62
C LEU A 37 -24.05 9.62 -34.66
N SER A 38 -23.03 8.80 -34.45
CA SER A 38 -21.84 9.16 -33.66
C SER A 38 -20.61 8.57 -34.31
N GLY A 39 -19.62 9.40 -34.60
CA GLY A 39 -18.39 8.96 -35.22
C GLY A 39 -17.50 10.12 -35.63
N ARG A 40 -16.43 9.79 -36.32
CA ARG A 40 -15.51 10.78 -36.87
C ARG A 40 -16.10 11.39 -38.14
N VAL A 41 -16.04 12.72 -38.22
CA VAL A 41 -16.35 13.49 -39.39
C VAL A 41 -15.04 13.69 -40.16
N ASP A 42 -15.03 13.25 -41.42
CA ASP A 42 -13.92 13.42 -42.34
C ASP A 42 -14.36 14.32 -43.51
N GLU A 43 -13.42 14.95 -44.20
CA GLU A 43 -13.67 15.70 -45.41
C GLU A 43 -13.31 14.85 -46.66
N TYR A 44 -14.24 14.69 -47.57
CA TYR A 44 -14.02 14.02 -48.82
C TYR A 44 -14.56 14.87 -49.99
N LEU A 45 -13.69 15.23 -50.93
CA LEU A 45 -14.01 16.09 -52.07
C LEU A 45 -14.72 17.43 -51.67
N GLY A 46 -14.24 18.07 -50.60
CA GLY A 46 -14.80 19.33 -50.12
C GLY A 46 -16.15 19.20 -49.41
N ARG A 47 -16.57 17.95 -49.07
CA ARG A 47 -17.81 17.69 -48.32
C ARG A 47 -17.51 16.95 -47.01
N LEU A 48 -18.18 17.36 -45.95
CA LEU A 48 -18.12 16.65 -44.68
C LEU A 48 -18.87 15.33 -44.79
N THR A 49 -18.24 14.24 -44.33
CA THR A 49 -18.82 12.89 -44.33
C THR A 49 -18.53 12.20 -43.00
N PHE A 50 -19.46 11.34 -42.60
CA PHE A 50 -19.20 10.35 -41.53
C PHE A 50 -18.60 9.07 -42.12
N SER A 51 -17.45 8.66 -41.64
CA SER A 51 -16.80 7.39 -41.99
C SER A 51 -17.15 6.30 -41.02
N SER A 52 -17.95 5.35 -41.42
CA SER A 52 -18.42 4.18 -40.62
C SER A 52 -18.95 4.60 -39.21
N PRO A 53 -19.89 5.57 -39.13
CA PRO A 53 -20.40 6.02 -37.84
C PRO A 53 -21.17 4.91 -37.11
N GLN A 54 -21.16 4.97 -35.81
CA GLN A 54 -22.13 4.24 -35.01
C GLN A 54 -23.49 4.89 -35.19
N TRP A 55 -24.54 4.07 -35.27
CA TRP A 55 -25.88 4.58 -35.47
C TRP A 55 -26.87 3.85 -34.57
N GLU A 56 -27.95 4.56 -34.21
CA GLU A 56 -29.02 4.05 -33.38
C GLU A 56 -30.33 4.70 -33.81
N PRO A 57 -31.49 3.97 -33.85
CA PRO A 57 -32.79 4.62 -34.02
C PRO A 57 -32.98 5.68 -32.93
N LEU A 58 -33.57 6.79 -33.27
CA LEU A 58 -33.92 7.81 -32.26
C LEU A 58 -35.09 7.28 -31.43
N ASP A 59 -34.75 6.61 -30.35
CA ASP A 59 -35.67 6.06 -29.36
C ASP A 59 -35.46 6.76 -28.01
N ARG A 60 -36.39 6.62 -27.08
CA ARG A 60 -36.34 7.26 -25.74
C ARG A 60 -35.13 6.84 -24.90
N HIS A 61 -34.48 5.71 -25.24
CA HIS A 61 -33.37 5.14 -24.48
C HIS A 61 -32.16 4.85 -25.36
N LEU A 62 -31.45 5.92 -25.80
CA LEU A 62 -30.20 5.79 -26.52
C LEU A 62 -29.14 5.12 -25.62
N LEU A 63 -28.59 4.00 -26.05
CA LEU A 63 -27.60 3.22 -25.30
C LEU A 63 -26.18 3.34 -25.85
N HIS A 64 -26.03 3.65 -27.15
CA HIS A 64 -24.76 3.62 -27.86
C HIS A 64 -24.31 4.97 -28.40
N THR A 65 -25.21 5.95 -28.43
CA THR A 65 -24.99 7.26 -29.03
C THR A 65 -25.58 8.37 -28.16
N ALA A 66 -25.17 9.61 -28.39
CA ALA A 66 -25.66 10.83 -27.74
C ALA A 66 -25.60 10.83 -26.18
N ARG A 67 -24.69 10.07 -25.62
CA ARG A 67 -24.43 10.00 -24.17
C ARG A 67 -23.01 9.52 -23.89
N LEU A 68 -22.56 9.63 -22.64
CA LEU A 68 -21.37 8.93 -22.18
C LEU A 68 -21.62 7.42 -22.24
N VAL A 69 -20.81 6.71 -23.01
CA VAL A 69 -20.94 5.26 -23.21
C VAL A 69 -19.75 4.51 -22.61
N PRO A 70 -19.97 3.38 -21.93
CA PRO A 70 -18.87 2.57 -21.41
C PRO A 70 -18.13 1.88 -22.54
N ILE A 71 -16.79 1.81 -22.40
CA ILE A 71 -15.90 1.05 -23.26
C ILE A 71 -15.40 -0.14 -22.46
N TYR A 72 -15.79 -1.35 -22.86
CA TYR A 72 -15.36 -2.59 -22.21
C TYR A 72 -14.26 -3.26 -23.04
N PRO A 73 -13.28 -3.93 -22.43
CA PRO A 73 -12.38 -4.83 -23.13
C PRO A 73 -13.19 -5.91 -23.85
N LEU A 74 -12.82 -6.20 -25.09
CA LEU A 74 -13.52 -7.16 -25.91
C LEU A 74 -12.63 -8.37 -26.19
N THR A 75 -13.25 -9.55 -26.30
CA THR A 75 -12.64 -10.77 -26.82
C THR A 75 -13.20 -11.11 -28.19
N GLU A 76 -12.53 -12.02 -28.91
CA GLU A 76 -12.97 -12.47 -30.22
C GLU A 76 -14.41 -13.00 -30.14
N GLY A 77 -15.21 -12.65 -31.14
CA GLY A 77 -16.63 -13.04 -31.24
C GLY A 77 -17.62 -12.17 -30.45
N ILE A 78 -17.16 -11.24 -29.61
CA ILE A 78 -18.03 -10.37 -28.81
C ILE A 78 -18.01 -8.95 -29.35
N SER A 79 -19.19 -8.42 -29.73
CA SER A 79 -19.31 -7.02 -30.17
C SER A 79 -19.56 -6.07 -28.98
N ALA A 80 -18.98 -4.85 -29.06
CA ALA A 80 -19.19 -3.80 -28.06
C ALA A 80 -20.69 -3.48 -27.84
N ARG A 81 -21.48 -3.53 -28.89
CA ARG A 81 -22.93 -3.28 -28.84
C ARG A 81 -23.67 -4.35 -28.05
N TRP A 82 -23.32 -5.61 -28.26
CA TRP A 82 -23.91 -6.74 -27.53
C TRP A 82 -23.54 -6.66 -26.05
N LEU A 83 -22.25 -6.41 -25.74
CA LEU A 83 -21.76 -6.34 -24.36
C LEU A 83 -22.41 -5.18 -23.59
N ARG A 84 -22.53 -3.99 -24.21
CA ARG A 84 -23.25 -2.86 -23.58
C ARG A 84 -24.71 -3.20 -23.26
N LYS A 85 -25.42 -3.89 -24.19
CA LYS A 85 -26.80 -4.32 -23.93
C LYS A 85 -26.89 -5.32 -22.77
N LEU A 86 -25.96 -6.28 -22.72
CA LEU A 86 -25.87 -7.23 -21.62
C LEU A 86 -25.62 -6.50 -20.30
N MET A 87 -24.60 -5.64 -20.25
CA MET A 87 -24.28 -4.86 -19.06
C MET A 87 -25.43 -3.97 -18.61
N LYS A 88 -26.15 -3.33 -19.52
CA LYS A 88 -27.34 -2.52 -19.17
C LYS A 88 -28.38 -3.37 -18.45
N ARG A 89 -28.73 -4.54 -19.00
CA ARG A 89 -29.66 -5.47 -18.37
C ARG A 89 -29.18 -5.96 -17.00
N THR A 90 -27.89 -6.29 -16.90
CA THR A 90 -27.28 -6.76 -15.66
C THR A 90 -27.33 -5.67 -14.59
N VAL A 91 -26.93 -4.45 -14.94
CA VAL A 91 -26.92 -3.33 -13.98
C VAL A 91 -28.36 -2.97 -13.57
N ASP A 92 -29.31 -2.89 -14.50
CA ASP A 92 -30.71 -2.60 -14.19
C ASP A 92 -31.34 -3.67 -13.28
N TYR A 93 -30.95 -4.93 -13.45
CA TYR A 93 -31.49 -6.03 -12.66
C TYR A 93 -30.83 -6.17 -11.29
N TRP A 94 -29.50 -5.99 -11.19
CA TRP A 94 -28.75 -6.30 -9.98
C TRP A 94 -28.48 -5.10 -9.09
N SER A 95 -28.38 -3.88 -9.61
CA SER A 95 -27.94 -2.72 -8.82
C SER A 95 -28.76 -2.50 -7.54
N HIS A 96 -30.07 -2.66 -7.61
CA HIS A 96 -30.97 -2.49 -6.45
C HIS A 96 -31.07 -3.74 -5.54
N ARG A 97 -30.47 -4.87 -5.97
CA ARG A 97 -30.42 -6.12 -5.20
C ARG A 97 -29.14 -6.30 -4.43
N VAL A 98 -28.11 -5.54 -4.76
CA VAL A 98 -26.84 -5.55 -4.01
C VAL A 98 -27.03 -4.68 -2.77
N PRO A 99 -26.92 -5.25 -1.55
CA PRO A 99 -27.05 -4.45 -0.33
C PRO A 99 -25.89 -3.46 -0.22
N ASP A 100 -26.20 -2.24 0.20
CA ASP A 100 -25.18 -1.25 0.50
C ASP A 100 -24.52 -1.62 1.84
N HIS A 101 -23.22 -1.91 1.79
CA HIS A 101 -22.45 -2.35 2.96
C HIS A 101 -21.98 -1.20 3.85
N LEU A 102 -22.06 0.06 3.36
CA LEU A 102 -21.70 1.23 4.17
C LEU A 102 -22.86 1.62 5.09
N PRO A 103 -22.60 1.85 6.39
CA PRO A 103 -23.57 2.48 7.28
C PRO A 103 -24.00 3.85 6.76
N ASN A 104 -25.27 4.21 7.01
CA ASN A 104 -25.82 5.48 6.53
C ASN A 104 -25.05 6.70 7.03
N ASP A 105 -24.64 6.69 8.29
CA ASP A 105 -23.88 7.78 8.91
C ASP A 105 -22.50 7.97 8.28
N VAL A 106 -21.84 6.89 7.84
CA VAL A 106 -20.57 6.96 7.10
C VAL A 106 -20.79 7.57 5.72
N ARG A 107 -21.84 7.11 5.02
CA ARG A 107 -22.18 7.59 3.69
C ARG A 107 -22.54 9.08 3.69
N GLU A 108 -23.34 9.52 4.65
CA GLU A 108 -23.74 10.93 4.79
C GLU A 108 -22.54 11.83 5.13
N ARG A 109 -21.69 11.43 6.09
CA ARG A 109 -20.50 12.20 6.47
C ARG A 109 -19.48 12.35 5.32
N ALA A 110 -19.39 11.37 4.44
CA ALA A 110 -18.46 11.39 3.31
C ALA A 110 -19.11 11.87 1.99
N ASP A 111 -20.37 12.31 2.03
CA ASP A 111 -21.16 12.74 0.85
C ASP A 111 -21.10 11.74 -0.31
N LEU A 112 -21.38 10.46 0.00
CA LEU A 112 -21.29 9.36 -0.96
C LEU A 112 -22.67 8.98 -1.53
N LEU A 113 -22.67 8.65 -2.82
CA LEU A 113 -23.81 8.02 -3.46
C LEU A 113 -24.12 6.66 -2.80
N THR A 114 -25.40 6.23 -2.90
CA THR A 114 -25.75 4.84 -2.58
C THR A 114 -25.03 3.89 -3.53
N LEU A 115 -24.77 2.66 -3.09
CA LEU A 115 -24.10 1.65 -3.93
C LEU A 115 -24.91 1.38 -5.22
N GLU A 116 -26.24 1.31 -5.13
CA GLU A 116 -27.12 1.19 -6.30
C GLU A 116 -26.87 2.30 -7.31
N THR A 117 -26.92 3.56 -6.87
CA THR A 117 -26.70 4.71 -7.73
C THR A 117 -25.28 4.71 -8.32
N ALA A 118 -24.28 4.40 -7.52
CA ALA A 118 -22.90 4.35 -7.98
C ALA A 118 -22.69 3.27 -9.05
N LEU A 119 -23.25 2.06 -8.87
CA LEU A 119 -23.19 0.99 -9.87
C LEU A 119 -23.89 1.36 -11.18
N ARG A 120 -25.01 2.07 -11.12
CA ARG A 120 -25.70 2.54 -12.34
C ARG A 120 -24.89 3.65 -13.03
N GLN A 121 -24.41 4.62 -12.28
CA GLN A 121 -23.73 5.80 -12.81
C GLN A 121 -22.30 5.52 -13.29
N ILE A 122 -21.61 4.50 -12.78
CA ILE A 122 -20.29 4.12 -13.27
C ILE A 122 -20.37 3.47 -14.67
N HIS A 123 -21.44 2.74 -14.94
CA HIS A 123 -21.64 2.07 -16.23
C HIS A 123 -22.40 2.93 -17.23
N PHE A 124 -23.42 3.65 -16.79
CA PHE A 124 -24.31 4.43 -17.64
C PHE A 124 -24.58 5.79 -17.01
N PRO A 125 -23.57 6.66 -16.96
CA PRO A 125 -23.70 7.95 -16.30
C PRO A 125 -24.68 8.87 -17.01
N ASP A 126 -25.43 9.64 -16.25
CA ASP A 126 -26.32 10.66 -16.78
C ASP A 126 -25.52 11.87 -17.28
N ASP A 127 -24.45 12.22 -16.52
CA ASP A 127 -23.50 13.27 -16.85
C ASP A 127 -22.11 13.00 -16.26
N THR A 128 -21.17 13.90 -16.50
CA THR A 128 -19.78 13.78 -16.03
C THR A 128 -19.65 13.93 -14.50
N ASP A 129 -20.53 14.70 -13.86
CA ASP A 129 -20.53 14.87 -12.41
C ASP A 129 -20.96 13.59 -11.70
N MET A 130 -22.06 12.98 -12.17
CA MET A 130 -22.52 11.70 -11.66
C MET A 130 -21.51 10.59 -11.86
N LEU A 131 -20.78 10.57 -13.00
CA LEU A 131 -19.68 9.66 -13.23
C LEU A 131 -18.55 9.85 -12.20
N ARG A 132 -18.19 11.12 -11.92
CA ARG A 132 -17.16 11.45 -10.93
C ARG A 132 -17.56 11.00 -9.52
N LYS A 133 -18.79 11.27 -9.11
CA LYS A 133 -19.33 10.84 -7.81
C LYS A 133 -19.40 9.32 -7.69
N ALA A 134 -19.77 8.61 -8.76
CA ALA A 134 -19.78 7.15 -8.77
C ALA A 134 -18.37 6.56 -8.62
N ARG A 135 -17.37 7.10 -9.33
CA ARG A 135 -15.97 6.71 -9.19
C ARG A 135 -15.46 6.97 -7.76
N TYR A 136 -15.79 8.13 -7.20
CA TYR A 136 -15.40 8.48 -5.84
C TYR A 136 -15.98 7.49 -4.83
N ARG A 137 -17.27 7.14 -4.96
CA ARG A 137 -17.91 6.14 -4.09
C ARG A 137 -17.23 4.78 -4.17
N LEU A 138 -16.97 4.24 -5.36
CA LEU A 138 -16.38 2.91 -5.52
C LEU A 138 -14.91 2.89 -5.06
N ALA A 139 -14.15 3.95 -5.33
CA ALA A 139 -12.80 4.08 -4.80
C ALA A 139 -12.78 4.19 -3.26
N PHE A 140 -13.75 4.89 -2.68
CA PHE A 140 -13.93 4.93 -1.22
C PHE A 140 -14.17 3.53 -0.64
N ASP A 141 -15.04 2.73 -1.27
CA ASP A 141 -15.34 1.37 -0.81
C ASP A 141 -14.09 0.50 -0.77
N GLU A 142 -13.26 0.51 -1.82
CA GLU A 142 -12.02 -0.25 -1.88
C GLU A 142 -11.05 0.15 -0.76
N LEU A 143 -10.82 1.45 -0.59
CA LEU A 143 -9.93 1.96 0.46
C LEU A 143 -10.50 1.71 1.87
N PHE A 144 -11.79 1.85 2.05
CA PHE A 144 -12.47 1.61 3.32
C PHE A 144 -12.33 0.17 3.80
N LEU A 145 -12.53 -0.80 2.91
CA LEU A 145 -12.37 -2.22 3.23
C LEU A 145 -10.91 -2.56 3.59
N ILE A 146 -9.94 -1.99 2.88
CA ILE A 146 -8.52 -2.13 3.21
C ILE A 146 -8.26 -1.55 4.62
N GLN A 147 -8.76 -0.34 4.90
CA GLN A 147 -8.57 0.32 6.20
C GLN A 147 -9.20 -0.46 7.36
N ILE A 148 -10.38 -1.02 7.17
CA ILE A 148 -10.99 -1.90 8.18
C ILE A 148 -10.10 -3.11 8.47
N GLY A 149 -9.56 -3.76 7.42
CA GLY A 149 -8.64 -4.88 7.57
C GLY A 149 -7.41 -4.50 8.39
N VAL A 150 -6.77 -3.38 8.04
CA VAL A 150 -5.59 -2.84 8.74
C VAL A 150 -5.91 -2.51 10.20
N LEU A 151 -7.02 -1.81 10.47
CA LEU A 151 -7.43 -1.44 11.83
C LEU A 151 -7.78 -2.66 12.69
N ARG A 152 -8.40 -3.70 12.12
CA ARG A 152 -8.65 -4.97 12.82
C ARG A 152 -7.33 -5.63 13.21
N GLN A 153 -6.39 -5.70 12.29
CA GLN A 153 -5.07 -6.27 12.55
C GLN A 153 -4.32 -5.48 13.62
N ARG A 154 -4.34 -4.15 13.53
CA ARG A 154 -3.74 -3.26 14.54
C ARG A 154 -4.36 -3.47 15.91
N ARG A 155 -5.70 -3.54 16.03
CA ARG A 155 -6.38 -3.80 17.30
C ARG A 155 -6.03 -5.16 17.88
N ALA A 156 -5.97 -6.20 17.04
CA ALA A 156 -5.57 -7.53 17.47
C ALA A 156 -4.15 -7.51 18.08
N TRP A 157 -3.22 -6.81 17.45
CA TRP A 157 -1.86 -6.67 17.97
C TRP A 157 -1.77 -5.85 19.25
N GLN A 158 -2.51 -4.75 19.34
CA GLN A 158 -2.52 -3.90 20.53
C GLN A 158 -3.25 -4.53 21.73
N SER A 159 -4.05 -5.57 21.52
CA SER A 159 -4.71 -6.32 22.59
C SER A 159 -3.84 -7.39 23.22
N GLU A 160 -2.73 -7.76 22.57
CA GLU A 160 -1.76 -8.68 23.15
C GLU A 160 -0.75 -7.94 24.03
N PRO A 161 -0.42 -8.44 25.22
CA PRO A 161 0.57 -7.81 26.08
C PRO A 161 1.94 -7.83 25.40
N GLY A 162 2.67 -6.72 25.51
CA GLY A 162 4.06 -6.59 25.08
C GLY A 162 5.02 -6.61 26.29
N VAL A 163 6.30 -6.64 26.02
CA VAL A 163 7.35 -6.51 27.04
C VAL A 163 7.64 -5.02 27.22
N ALA A 164 7.18 -4.41 28.33
CA ALA A 164 7.60 -3.04 28.65
C ALA A 164 9.11 -3.02 28.92
N ILE A 165 9.84 -2.17 28.22
CA ILE A 165 11.28 -1.96 28.41
C ILE A 165 11.43 -0.71 29.29
N PRO A 166 11.83 -0.85 30.56
CA PRO A 166 12.08 0.30 31.41
C PRO A 166 13.25 1.11 30.82
N VAL A 167 13.00 2.37 30.55
CA VAL A 167 14.04 3.24 29.99
C VAL A 167 14.91 3.78 31.12
N ASP A 168 16.19 3.46 31.03
CA ASP A 168 17.23 4.09 31.84
C ASP A 168 17.61 5.46 31.22
N ALA A 169 17.16 6.54 31.86
CA ALA A 169 17.46 7.88 31.39
C ALA A 169 18.97 8.19 31.43
N GLU A 170 19.70 7.63 32.38
CA GLU A 170 21.16 7.78 32.48
C GLU A 170 21.87 7.09 31.32
N MET A 171 21.37 5.92 30.87
CA MET A 171 21.87 5.23 29.71
C MET A 171 21.67 6.06 28.43
N LEU A 172 20.52 6.70 28.26
CA LEU A 172 20.24 7.55 27.12
C LEU A 172 21.11 8.82 27.12
N GLU A 173 21.35 9.43 28.26
CA GLU A 173 22.26 10.58 28.40
C GLU A 173 23.70 10.14 28.09
N ARG A 174 24.18 9.03 28.65
CA ARG A 174 25.50 8.46 28.34
C ARG A 174 25.68 8.16 26.87
N PHE A 175 24.69 7.53 26.22
CA PHE A 175 24.70 7.28 24.78
C PHE A 175 24.84 8.59 24.01
N SER A 176 24.01 9.58 24.31
CA SER A 176 24.00 10.87 23.62
C SER A 176 25.30 11.65 23.79
N ALA A 177 25.88 11.64 24.99
CA ALA A 177 27.14 12.31 25.33
C ALA A 177 28.37 11.73 24.58
N ARG A 178 28.31 10.44 24.22
CA ARG A 178 29.40 9.73 23.54
C ARG A 178 29.30 9.74 22.01
N LEU A 179 28.21 10.30 21.46
CA LEU A 179 28.11 10.48 20.02
C LEU A 179 29.14 11.53 19.54
N PRO A 180 29.82 11.31 18.41
CA PRO A 180 30.77 12.30 17.83
C PRO A 180 30.02 13.51 17.20
N PHE A 181 28.71 13.62 17.40
CA PHE A 181 27.84 14.68 16.90
C PHE A 181 26.62 14.82 17.82
N THR A 182 25.93 15.94 17.75
CA THR A 182 24.66 16.14 18.44
C THR A 182 23.49 15.65 17.58
N LEU A 183 22.49 15.02 18.22
CA LEU A 183 21.25 14.63 17.52
C LEU A 183 20.53 15.88 17.01
N THR A 184 20.01 15.81 15.81
CA THR A 184 19.11 16.85 15.29
C THR A 184 17.79 16.84 16.06
N SER A 185 17.04 17.95 16.04
CA SER A 185 15.73 18.04 16.69
C SER A 185 14.73 17.00 16.14
N ALA A 186 14.86 16.57 14.89
CA ALA A 186 14.02 15.52 14.31
C ALA A 186 14.39 14.13 14.85
N GLN A 187 15.68 13.83 14.94
CA GLN A 187 16.18 12.59 15.54
C GLN A 187 15.81 12.49 17.02
N GLN A 188 15.92 13.60 17.75
CA GLN A 188 15.52 13.64 19.17
C GLN A 188 14.03 13.34 19.33
N ARG A 189 13.14 14.02 18.57
CA ARG A 189 11.70 13.73 18.61
C ARG A 189 11.37 12.28 18.27
N ALA A 190 12.01 11.73 17.24
CA ALA A 190 11.81 10.33 16.85
C ALA A 190 12.25 9.37 17.97
N LEU A 191 13.36 9.68 18.65
CA LEU A 191 13.85 8.91 19.78
C LEU A 191 12.91 9.02 20.98
N ASP A 192 12.42 10.21 21.30
CA ASP A 192 11.47 10.45 22.40
C ASP A 192 10.18 9.65 22.18
N ASP A 193 9.67 9.62 20.96
CA ASP A 193 8.50 8.82 20.57
C ASP A 193 8.73 7.31 20.73
N ILE A 194 9.91 6.83 20.30
CA ILE A 194 10.29 5.40 20.44
C ILE A 194 10.42 5.04 21.93
N VAL A 195 11.07 5.86 22.71
CA VAL A 195 11.22 5.69 24.15
C VAL A 195 9.86 5.61 24.84
N ALA A 196 8.96 6.54 24.51
CA ALA A 196 7.60 6.53 25.05
C ALA A 196 6.82 5.26 24.68
N ASP A 197 7.07 4.69 23.51
CA ASP A 197 6.43 3.44 23.09
C ASP A 197 7.07 2.20 23.75
N LEU A 198 8.40 2.17 23.93
CA LEU A 198 9.13 1.06 24.57
C LEU A 198 8.70 0.87 26.04
N CYS A 199 8.36 1.96 26.73
CA CYS A 199 7.90 1.92 28.12
C CYS A 199 6.49 1.36 28.32
N ARG A 200 5.73 1.13 27.23
CA ARG A 200 4.35 0.64 27.32
C ARG A 200 4.29 -0.88 27.44
N ASP A 201 3.26 -1.37 28.07
CA ASP A 201 2.92 -2.80 28.22
C ASP A 201 2.30 -3.43 26.95
N ARG A 202 2.36 -2.70 25.85
CA ARG A 202 1.86 -3.10 24.52
C ARG A 202 2.94 -2.91 23.46
N PRO A 203 2.99 -3.78 22.44
CA PRO A 203 4.06 -3.72 21.45
C PRO A 203 3.99 -2.44 20.62
N MET A 204 5.13 -1.77 20.49
CA MET A 204 5.34 -0.72 19.50
C MET A 204 5.26 -1.32 18.10
N ASN A 205 4.68 -0.60 17.17
CA ASN A 205 4.76 -0.90 15.74
C ASN A 205 4.94 0.43 14.98
N ARG A 206 6.19 0.88 14.85
CA ARG A 206 6.52 2.25 14.39
C ARG A 206 7.33 2.25 13.11
N LEU A 207 7.05 3.21 12.23
CA LEU A 207 7.83 3.48 11.04
C LEU A 207 8.75 4.70 11.25
N LEU A 208 10.06 4.48 11.17
CA LEU A 208 11.08 5.53 11.15
C LEU A 208 11.45 5.86 9.71
N GLN A 209 10.92 6.97 9.21
CA GLN A 209 11.14 7.43 7.84
C GLN A 209 12.15 8.58 7.80
N GLY A 210 13.03 8.55 6.81
CA GLY A 210 13.98 9.64 6.57
C GLY A 210 14.89 9.32 5.38
N ASP A 211 15.45 10.33 4.75
CA ASP A 211 16.34 10.17 3.59
C ASP A 211 17.58 9.32 3.91
N VAL A 212 18.29 8.87 2.86
CA VAL A 212 19.61 8.24 3.02
C VAL A 212 20.54 9.22 3.72
N GLY A 213 21.22 8.74 4.75
CA GLY A 213 22.14 9.59 5.54
C GLY A 213 21.45 10.48 6.60
N SER A 214 20.14 10.42 6.78
CA SER A 214 19.42 11.18 7.83
C SER A 214 19.72 10.71 9.26
N GLY A 215 20.50 9.66 9.44
CA GLY A 215 20.89 9.12 10.75
C GLY A 215 19.87 8.20 11.40
N LYS A 216 18.98 7.53 10.64
CA LYS A 216 18.07 6.52 11.20
C LYS A 216 18.77 5.46 12.04
N THR A 217 19.97 5.06 11.62
CA THR A 217 20.79 4.05 12.30
C THR A 217 21.19 4.47 13.71
N VAL A 218 21.43 5.77 13.97
CA VAL A 218 21.76 6.22 15.33
C VAL A 218 20.54 6.15 16.28
N VAL A 219 19.34 6.46 15.76
CA VAL A 219 18.09 6.31 16.51
C VAL A 219 17.82 4.82 16.83
N ALA A 220 18.04 3.94 15.85
CA ALA A 220 17.95 2.49 16.06
C ALA A 220 18.97 1.98 17.07
N ALA A 221 20.24 2.45 17.03
CA ALA A 221 21.28 2.09 17.98
C ALA A 221 20.94 2.54 19.40
N ALA A 222 20.36 3.74 19.58
CA ALA A 222 19.86 4.17 20.90
C ALA A 222 18.77 3.25 21.45
N ALA A 223 17.79 2.86 20.61
CA ALA A 223 16.74 1.92 21.02
C ALA A 223 17.33 0.55 21.39
N MET A 224 18.34 0.05 20.66
CA MET A 224 19.05 -1.19 21.02
C MET A 224 19.83 -1.09 22.32
N ALA A 225 20.50 0.05 22.56
CA ALA A 225 21.20 0.30 23.82
C ALA A 225 20.26 0.23 25.03
N LEU A 226 19.09 0.88 24.93
CA LEU A 226 18.07 0.83 25.97
C LEU A 226 17.50 -0.58 26.17
N THR A 227 17.35 -1.35 25.09
CA THR A 227 16.89 -2.74 25.15
C THR A 227 17.91 -3.61 25.88
N ALA A 228 19.18 -3.53 25.52
CA ALA A 228 20.26 -4.26 26.14
C ALA A 228 20.44 -3.88 27.62
N ALA A 229 20.30 -2.59 27.98
CA ALA A 229 20.37 -2.13 29.37
C ALA A 229 19.23 -2.68 30.26
N ALA A 230 18.14 -3.15 29.65
CA ALA A 230 17.02 -3.79 30.35
C ALA A 230 17.13 -5.34 30.39
N ASP A 231 18.30 -5.91 30.09
CA ASP A 231 18.57 -7.36 30.03
C ASP A 231 17.61 -8.11 29.08
N VAL A 232 17.25 -7.49 27.95
CA VAL A 232 16.45 -8.10 26.89
C VAL A 232 17.10 -7.90 25.52
N GLN A 233 16.76 -8.77 24.58
CA GLN A 233 17.45 -8.86 23.30
C GLN A 233 16.84 -8.00 22.22
N ALA A 234 17.69 -7.48 21.32
CA ALA A 234 17.29 -6.76 20.13
C ALA A 234 17.80 -7.48 18.85
N ALA A 235 17.01 -7.46 17.79
CA ALA A 235 17.39 -7.98 16.49
C ALA A 235 17.21 -6.92 15.39
N LEU A 236 18.21 -6.74 14.50
CA LEU A 236 18.11 -5.93 13.31
C LEU A 236 18.21 -6.80 12.05
N MET A 237 17.18 -6.76 11.23
CA MET A 237 17.15 -7.47 9.96
C MET A 237 17.38 -6.51 8.79
N ALA A 238 18.43 -6.76 8.01
CA ALA A 238 18.76 -6.03 6.79
C ALA A 238 18.48 -6.87 5.53
N PRO A 239 18.18 -6.23 4.39
CA PRO A 239 17.77 -6.96 3.17
C PRO A 239 18.92 -7.70 2.47
N THR A 240 20.16 -7.32 2.72
CA THR A 240 21.36 -7.93 2.11
C THR A 240 22.46 -8.08 3.14
N GLU A 241 23.39 -9.01 2.89
CA GLU A 241 24.56 -9.22 3.76
C GLU A 241 25.44 -7.96 3.85
N ILE A 242 25.65 -7.26 2.73
CA ILE A 242 26.42 -6.01 2.70
C ILE A 242 25.83 -4.97 3.64
N LEU A 243 24.51 -4.80 3.63
CA LEU A 243 23.84 -3.86 4.53
C LEU A 243 23.87 -4.33 5.98
N ALA A 244 23.74 -5.63 6.22
CA ALA A 244 23.88 -6.21 7.56
C ALA A 244 25.28 -5.95 8.14
N GLU A 245 26.34 -6.18 7.36
CA GLU A 245 27.72 -5.86 7.76
C GLU A 245 27.92 -4.35 8.00
N GLN A 246 27.35 -3.50 7.15
CA GLN A 246 27.43 -2.05 7.32
C GLN A 246 26.75 -1.59 8.62
N HIS A 247 25.55 -2.13 8.90
CA HIS A 247 24.86 -1.87 10.17
C HIS A 247 25.68 -2.40 11.34
N PHE A 248 26.19 -3.61 11.27
CA PHE A 248 27.02 -4.21 12.31
C PHE A 248 28.22 -3.33 12.66
N ARG A 249 29.00 -2.92 11.66
CA ARG A 249 30.17 -2.04 11.89
C ARG A 249 29.78 -0.69 12.50
N THR A 250 28.68 -0.10 12.03
CA THR A 250 28.22 1.20 12.51
C THR A 250 27.69 1.13 13.93
N ILE A 251 26.82 0.15 14.20
CA ILE A 251 26.19 -0.04 15.51
C ILE A 251 27.23 -0.49 16.55
N SER A 252 28.14 -1.43 16.21
CA SER A 252 29.22 -1.84 17.11
C SER A 252 30.12 -0.68 17.50
N ARG A 253 30.39 0.27 16.57
CA ARG A 253 31.15 1.49 16.90
C ARG A 253 30.38 2.42 17.84
N LEU A 254 29.08 2.61 17.60
CA LEU A 254 28.22 3.48 18.43
C LEU A 254 28.01 2.91 19.82
N LEU A 255 27.78 1.61 19.95
CA LEU A 255 27.51 0.95 21.24
C LEU A 255 28.81 0.54 21.96
N GLY A 256 29.87 0.17 21.23
CA GLY A 256 31.17 -0.16 21.81
C GLY A 256 31.81 1.02 22.57
N SER A 257 31.46 2.25 22.20
CA SER A 257 31.89 3.43 22.99
C SER A 257 31.23 3.52 24.39
N LEU A 258 30.21 2.75 24.66
CA LEU A 258 29.49 2.74 25.96
C LEU A 258 30.23 1.94 27.04
N GLY A 259 31.07 0.95 26.65
CA GLY A 259 31.83 0.08 27.53
C GLY A 259 33.32 0.36 27.51
N SER A 260 33.82 1.59 27.81
CA SER A 260 35.25 1.84 27.95
C SER A 260 35.75 1.32 29.30
N GLU A 261 36.99 0.75 29.30
CA GLU A 261 37.62 0.07 30.46
C GLU A 261 37.77 0.95 31.73
N GLU A 262 37.50 2.24 31.63
CA GLU A 262 37.63 3.19 32.78
C GLU A 262 36.30 3.54 33.48
N GLU A 263 35.13 3.14 32.91
CA GLU A 263 33.82 3.37 33.54
C GLU A 263 33.00 2.07 33.48
N GLU A 264 32.42 1.65 34.63
CA GLU A 264 31.51 0.50 34.76
C GLU A 264 30.21 0.71 33.94
N GLY A 265 30.31 0.55 32.59
CA GLY A 265 29.16 0.55 31.70
C GLY A 265 28.85 -0.87 31.20
N PRO A 266 27.59 -1.20 30.90
CA PRO A 266 27.23 -2.52 30.38
C PRO A 266 27.96 -2.76 29.06
N GLN A 267 28.72 -3.85 28.97
CA GLN A 267 29.36 -4.29 27.75
C GLN A 267 28.32 -5.01 26.88
N ILE A 268 27.81 -4.34 25.84
CA ILE A 268 26.77 -4.88 24.96
C ILE A 268 27.41 -5.86 23.97
N ASN A 269 26.99 -7.13 24.03
CA ASN A 269 27.42 -8.19 23.10
C ASN A 269 26.62 -8.13 21.79
N ILE A 270 27.29 -7.76 20.70
CA ILE A 270 26.69 -7.61 19.38
C ILE A 270 27.26 -8.65 18.42
N GLN A 271 26.40 -9.39 17.75
CA GLN A 271 26.79 -10.41 16.79
C GLN A 271 26.20 -10.18 15.39
N LEU A 272 26.92 -10.66 14.36
CA LEU A 272 26.47 -10.65 12.97
C LEU A 272 26.11 -12.05 12.51
N LEU A 273 24.88 -12.24 12.04
CA LEU A 273 24.39 -13.53 11.52
C LEU A 273 23.90 -13.37 10.06
N THR A 274 24.66 -13.90 9.13
CA THR A 274 24.33 -13.87 7.68
C THR A 274 24.38 -15.26 7.07
N GLY A 275 24.03 -15.38 5.79
CA GLY A 275 24.16 -16.63 5.04
C GLY A 275 25.61 -17.12 4.94
N SER A 276 26.58 -16.22 4.92
CA SER A 276 28.02 -16.49 4.83
C SER A 276 28.68 -16.80 6.19
N THR A 277 27.97 -16.67 7.33
CA THR A 277 28.52 -17.00 8.66
C THR A 277 28.94 -18.47 8.73
N PRO A 278 30.21 -18.78 9.14
CA PRO A 278 30.70 -20.14 9.24
C PRO A 278 29.84 -21.02 10.18
N PRO A 279 29.71 -22.34 9.91
CA PRO A 279 28.82 -23.21 10.71
C PRO A 279 29.13 -23.23 12.21
N ALA A 280 30.41 -23.25 12.61
CA ALA A 280 30.80 -23.23 14.02
C ALA A 280 30.46 -21.92 14.73
N GLU A 281 30.65 -20.80 14.08
CA GLU A 281 30.29 -19.46 14.57
C GLU A 281 28.77 -19.29 14.63
N ARG A 282 28.06 -19.78 13.62
CA ARG A 282 26.59 -19.80 13.58
C ARG A 282 26.01 -20.57 14.77
N GLU A 283 26.54 -21.73 15.08
CA GLU A 283 26.10 -22.53 16.23
C GLU A 283 26.33 -21.79 17.56
N ALA A 284 27.52 -21.16 17.71
CA ALA A 284 27.81 -20.34 18.88
C ALA A 284 26.85 -19.14 19.01
N ILE A 285 26.49 -18.48 17.89
CA ILE A 285 25.51 -17.40 17.90
C ILE A 285 24.11 -17.93 18.28
N TYR A 286 23.70 -19.10 17.77
CA TYR A 286 22.40 -19.71 18.12
C TYR A 286 22.31 -19.98 19.60
N GLN A 287 23.37 -20.57 20.20
CA GLN A 287 23.45 -20.85 21.63
C GLN A 287 23.42 -19.54 22.44
N GLY A 288 24.19 -18.52 22.05
CA GLY A 288 24.22 -17.24 22.73
C GLY A 288 22.91 -16.42 22.62
N LEU A 289 22.12 -16.62 21.58
CA LEU A 289 20.78 -16.06 21.48
C LEU A 289 19.79 -16.80 22.41
N ALA A 290 19.90 -18.12 22.48
CA ALA A 290 19.02 -18.96 23.29
C ALA A 290 19.29 -18.82 24.79
N ASP A 291 20.54 -18.63 25.23
CA ASP A 291 20.92 -18.44 26.63
C ASP A 291 20.92 -16.97 27.07
N GLY A 292 20.78 -16.00 26.13
CA GLY A 292 20.72 -14.58 26.42
C GLY A 292 22.08 -13.91 26.58
N SER A 293 23.19 -14.55 26.29
CA SER A 293 24.53 -13.96 26.36
C SER A 293 24.82 -13.00 25.19
N ILE A 294 23.96 -12.98 24.15
CA ILE A 294 23.99 -12.01 23.05
C ILE A 294 22.83 -11.05 23.23
N ASP A 295 23.14 -9.76 23.36
CA ASP A 295 22.17 -8.69 23.57
C ASP A 295 21.59 -8.19 22.26
N VAL A 296 22.42 -8.08 21.21
CA VAL A 296 22.04 -7.53 19.91
C VAL A 296 22.52 -8.45 18.80
N VAL A 297 21.63 -8.85 17.92
CA VAL A 297 21.99 -9.56 16.69
C VAL A 297 21.60 -8.75 15.47
N ILE A 298 22.52 -8.63 14.51
CA ILE A 298 22.30 -7.99 13.22
C ILE A 298 22.45 -9.04 12.14
N GLY A 299 21.51 -9.12 11.20
CA GLY A 299 21.60 -10.15 10.19
C GLY A 299 20.66 -9.93 9.01
N THR A 300 20.50 -10.97 8.22
CA THR A 300 19.58 -11.02 7.08
C THR A 300 18.35 -11.86 7.40
N HIS A 301 17.70 -12.41 6.39
CA HIS A 301 16.62 -13.38 6.55
C HIS A 301 17.03 -14.64 7.34
N THR A 302 18.32 -14.85 7.60
CA THR A 302 18.83 -15.92 8.47
C THR A 302 18.25 -15.84 9.88
N LEU A 303 17.94 -14.62 10.37
CA LEU A 303 17.36 -14.41 11.70
C LEU A 303 15.97 -15.02 11.89
N ILE A 304 15.25 -15.28 10.80
CA ILE A 304 13.90 -15.88 10.84
C ILE A 304 13.89 -17.38 10.50
N GLN A 305 15.05 -17.97 10.21
CA GLN A 305 15.16 -19.40 9.89
C GLN A 305 14.84 -20.29 11.12
N GLU A 306 14.46 -21.54 10.84
CA GLU A 306 14.33 -22.57 11.86
C GLU A 306 15.68 -22.76 12.56
N GLY A 307 15.65 -22.93 13.88
CA GLY A 307 16.87 -23.07 14.71
C GLY A 307 17.35 -21.78 15.38
N VAL A 308 16.94 -20.59 14.94
CA VAL A 308 17.22 -19.36 15.68
C VAL A 308 16.17 -19.21 16.78
N GLU A 309 16.57 -19.29 18.02
CA GLU A 309 15.72 -19.07 19.20
C GLU A 309 16.29 -17.93 20.05
N PHE A 310 15.44 -17.09 20.60
CA PHE A 310 15.82 -16.00 21.47
C PHE A 310 15.32 -16.31 22.88
N GLN A 311 16.13 -15.99 23.88
CA GLN A 311 15.70 -16.10 25.25
C GLN A 311 14.61 -15.06 25.58
N ARG A 312 14.83 -13.78 25.20
CA ARG A 312 13.93 -12.64 25.49
C ARG A 312 14.01 -11.57 24.40
N LEU A 313 13.61 -11.87 23.18
CA LEU A 313 13.56 -10.86 22.12
C LEU A 313 12.46 -9.84 22.43
N ALA A 314 12.83 -8.58 22.70
CA ALA A 314 11.93 -7.50 23.02
C ALA A 314 11.86 -6.40 21.94
N LEU A 315 12.90 -6.25 21.11
CA LEU A 315 12.94 -5.28 20.04
C LEU A 315 13.36 -5.93 18.71
N SER A 316 12.54 -5.74 17.68
CA SER A 316 12.82 -6.16 16.31
C SER A 316 12.89 -4.95 15.40
N ILE A 317 14.02 -4.74 14.73
CA ILE A 317 14.22 -3.64 13.77
C ILE A 317 14.32 -4.23 12.37
N VAL A 318 13.59 -3.65 11.42
CA VAL A 318 13.60 -4.07 10.01
C VAL A 318 13.99 -2.89 9.13
N ASP A 319 15.10 -3.02 8.40
CA ASP A 319 15.56 -1.99 7.48
C ASP A 319 15.04 -2.25 6.06
N GLU A 320 14.69 -1.18 5.32
CA GLU A 320 14.21 -1.23 3.92
C GLU A 320 13.03 -2.18 3.70
N GLN A 321 11.92 -1.91 4.38
CA GLN A 321 10.71 -2.74 4.44
C GLN A 321 10.18 -3.24 3.07
N HIS A 322 10.35 -2.48 1.97
CA HIS A 322 9.80 -2.91 0.67
C HIS A 322 10.49 -4.15 0.09
N ARG A 323 11.61 -4.56 0.63
CA ARG A 323 12.29 -5.81 0.27
C ARG A 323 11.87 -6.99 1.14
N PHE A 324 11.14 -6.73 2.25
CA PHE A 324 10.62 -7.75 3.14
C PHE A 324 9.10 -7.81 3.09
N GLY A 325 8.53 -8.99 2.83
CA GLY A 325 7.08 -9.22 2.85
C GLY A 325 6.49 -9.15 4.26
N VAL A 326 5.16 -9.00 4.35
CA VAL A 326 4.40 -9.06 5.63
C VAL A 326 4.70 -10.35 6.40
N ALA A 327 4.89 -11.47 5.69
CA ALA A 327 5.19 -12.77 6.27
C ALA A 327 6.53 -12.81 7.02
N GLN A 328 7.57 -12.14 6.55
CA GLN A 328 8.89 -12.12 7.18
C GLN A 328 8.91 -11.30 8.47
N ARG A 329 8.17 -10.17 8.50
CA ARG A 329 7.97 -9.41 9.74
C ARG A 329 7.19 -10.21 10.78
N ALA A 330 6.14 -10.91 10.34
CA ALA A 330 5.38 -11.80 11.20
C ALA A 330 6.26 -12.93 11.75
N ALA A 331 7.15 -13.52 10.92
CA ALA A 331 8.08 -14.55 11.35
C ALA A 331 9.08 -14.05 12.41
N LEU A 332 9.64 -12.84 12.24
CA LEU A 332 10.53 -12.25 13.25
C LEU A 332 9.80 -11.95 14.57
N ARG A 333 8.55 -11.50 14.50
CA ARG A 333 7.70 -11.32 15.69
C ARG A 333 7.43 -12.64 16.43
N GLN A 334 7.27 -13.73 15.71
CA GLN A 334 7.03 -15.06 16.31
C GLN A 334 8.27 -15.63 17.05
N LYS A 335 9.46 -15.05 16.82
CA LYS A 335 10.69 -15.43 17.52
C LYS A 335 10.76 -14.89 18.96
N GLY A 336 9.91 -13.92 19.31
CA GLY A 336 9.81 -13.36 20.67
C GLY A 336 8.38 -13.38 21.18
N TYR A 337 8.21 -13.03 22.45
CA TYR A 337 6.89 -12.84 23.06
C TYR A 337 6.39 -11.43 22.74
N ASN A 338 5.83 -11.27 21.52
CA ASN A 338 5.26 -10.03 21.01
C ASN A 338 6.19 -8.79 21.10
N PRO A 339 7.37 -8.83 20.46
CA PRO A 339 8.39 -7.80 20.59
C PRO A 339 7.92 -6.46 19.98
N HIS A 340 8.48 -5.35 20.43
CA HIS A 340 8.39 -4.06 19.77
C HIS A 340 8.97 -4.15 18.36
N VAL A 341 8.32 -3.50 17.40
CA VAL A 341 8.76 -3.48 15.99
C VAL A 341 9.04 -2.05 15.55
N LEU A 342 10.27 -1.81 15.11
CA LEU A 342 10.70 -0.58 14.46
C LEU A 342 11.03 -0.86 13.01
N VAL A 343 10.35 -0.22 12.10
CA VAL A 343 10.61 -0.34 10.66
C VAL A 343 11.33 0.90 10.17
N MET A 344 12.44 0.75 9.48
CA MET A 344 13.18 1.84 8.87
C MET A 344 12.98 1.87 7.35
N THR A 345 12.85 3.07 6.78
CA THR A 345 12.83 3.24 5.32
C THR A 345 13.47 4.54 4.88
N ALA A 346 14.19 4.48 3.75
CA ALA A 346 14.75 5.66 3.09
C ALA A 346 13.81 6.25 2.02
N THR A 347 12.80 5.49 1.57
CA THR A 347 11.88 6.00 0.55
C THR A 347 10.86 6.94 1.19
N PRO A 348 10.71 8.17 0.67
CA PRO A 348 9.63 9.05 1.10
C PRO A 348 8.29 8.45 0.64
N ILE A 349 7.54 7.89 1.59
CA ILE A 349 6.20 7.40 1.35
C ILE A 349 5.25 8.56 1.63
N PRO A 350 4.43 9.01 0.65
CA PRO A 350 3.43 10.02 0.91
C PRO A 350 2.55 9.61 2.10
N ARG A 351 2.29 10.54 3.02
CA ARG A 351 1.55 10.25 4.27
C ARG A 351 0.22 9.55 4.02
N SER A 352 -0.49 9.91 2.94
CA SER A 352 -1.73 9.26 2.52
C SER A 352 -1.52 7.79 2.12
N LEU A 353 -0.41 7.48 1.45
CA LEU A 353 -0.07 6.11 1.06
C LEU A 353 0.45 5.31 2.27
N ALA A 354 1.20 5.95 3.16
CA ALA A 354 1.64 5.34 4.41
C ALA A 354 0.45 4.89 5.26
N LEU A 355 -0.58 5.72 5.38
CA LEU A 355 -1.81 5.39 6.11
C LEU A 355 -2.63 4.27 5.45
N THR A 356 -2.50 4.04 4.15
CA THR A 356 -3.26 2.99 3.45
C THR A 356 -2.52 1.67 3.37
N VAL A 357 -1.22 1.70 3.08
CA VAL A 357 -0.39 0.49 2.87
C VAL A 357 0.30 0.06 4.17
N PHE A 358 0.61 1.02 5.04
CA PHE A 358 1.31 0.83 6.32
C PHE A 358 0.50 1.36 7.50
N GLY A 359 -0.83 1.40 7.39
CA GLY A 359 -1.71 1.93 8.44
C GLY A 359 -1.72 1.13 9.75
N ASP A 360 -0.98 0.02 9.76
CA ASP A 360 -0.65 -0.74 10.95
C ASP A 360 0.54 -0.15 11.73
N LEU A 361 1.32 0.76 11.13
CA LEU A 361 2.48 1.40 11.73
C LEU A 361 2.14 2.81 12.24
N ASP A 362 2.67 3.17 13.40
CA ASP A 362 2.72 4.55 13.89
C ASP A 362 3.90 5.28 13.21
N LEU A 363 3.72 6.55 12.84
CA LEU A 363 4.73 7.36 12.13
C LEU A 363 5.52 8.22 13.11
#